data_5a42e86863c3d2c01b33089884e3971c
#
_entry.id   5a42e86863c3d2c01b33089884e3971c
#
_cell.length_a   1.000
_cell.length_b   1.000
_cell.length_c   1.000
_cell.angle_alpha   90.00
_cell.angle_beta   90.00
_cell.angle_gamma   90.00
#
_symmetry.space_group_name_H-M   'P 1'
#
loop_
_entity.id
_entity.type
_entity.pdbx_description
1 polymer ?
#
loop_
_entity_poly.entity_id
_entity_poly.type
_entity_poly.pdbx_seq_one_letter_code
_entity_poly.pdbx_strand_id
1 'polypeptide(L)'
;IYGVELDTISAGIAQQLYQKTTIAAQGFEETNLPDSFFDGVVGNVPFGDFKVSDKRYDKHKFLIHDYFFAKSLDKLRPGGVMALVTSKGTMDKETLAVRKYIAQRAELLGAIRLPNNTFKGNAGTEVVSDILILQKRDRLIDIEPDWVHLDTDENGIKMNSYFVQHPEMILGEMKMVSGRFGMEATCVPYENADLAAQLDEAVANIHGEITEYETEEELEEEDNSIPADPTVRNFSYTVVDDKIYYRENSRMTPVEVSATAEN
;
A
#
# COMPACT_ATOMS: atom_id res chain seq x y z
N ILE A 1 -12.68 -8.53 7.05
CA ILE A 1 -11.86 -8.39 5.83
C ILE A 1 -12.72 -7.73 4.77
N TYR A 2 -12.12 -6.82 3.99
CA TYR A 2 -12.75 -6.11 2.88
C TYR A 2 -11.95 -6.38 1.61
N GLY A 3 -12.63 -6.61 0.49
CA GLY A 3 -12.04 -6.78 -0.82
C GLY A 3 -12.68 -5.84 -1.84
N VAL A 4 -11.90 -5.42 -2.82
CA VAL A 4 -12.36 -4.61 -3.95
C VAL A 4 -11.87 -5.29 -5.23
N GLU A 5 -12.78 -5.59 -6.13
CA GLU A 5 -12.49 -6.22 -7.40
C GLU A 5 -13.35 -5.58 -8.50
N LEU A 6 -12.70 -5.11 -9.55
CA LEU A 6 -13.37 -4.45 -10.68
C LEU A 6 -14.13 -5.44 -11.56
N ASP A 7 -13.53 -6.61 -11.82
CA ASP A 7 -14.17 -7.64 -12.64
C ASP A 7 -15.30 -8.32 -11.88
N THR A 8 -16.52 -8.17 -12.39
CA THR A 8 -17.74 -8.65 -11.73
C THR A 8 -17.82 -10.17 -11.60
N ILE A 9 -17.17 -10.91 -12.51
CA ILE A 9 -17.13 -12.39 -12.47
C ILE A 9 -16.16 -12.80 -11.35
N SER A 10 -14.97 -12.25 -11.32
CA SER A 10 -13.97 -12.48 -10.28
C SER A 10 -14.49 -12.10 -8.90
N ALA A 11 -15.14 -10.93 -8.79
CA ALA A 11 -15.79 -10.50 -7.55
C ALA A 11 -16.87 -11.47 -7.09
N GLY A 12 -17.74 -11.94 -8.02
CA GLY A 12 -18.78 -12.94 -7.71
C GLY A 12 -18.19 -14.27 -7.22
N ILE A 13 -17.11 -14.75 -7.83
CA ILE A 13 -16.40 -15.96 -7.38
C ILE A 13 -15.83 -15.72 -5.98
N ALA A 14 -15.17 -14.61 -5.76
CA ALA A 14 -14.58 -14.27 -4.46
C ALA A 14 -15.64 -14.16 -3.35
N GLN A 15 -16.82 -13.57 -3.63
CA GLN A 15 -17.94 -13.51 -2.69
C GLN A 15 -18.45 -14.90 -2.29
N GLN A 16 -18.44 -15.86 -3.20
CA GLN A 16 -18.83 -17.24 -2.89
C GLN A 16 -17.77 -17.98 -2.08
N LEU A 17 -16.49 -17.77 -2.39
CA LEU A 17 -15.37 -18.42 -1.70
C LEU A 17 -15.13 -17.85 -0.31
N TYR A 18 -15.30 -16.55 -0.14
CA TYR A 18 -14.97 -15.82 1.08
C TYR A 18 -16.20 -15.18 1.73
N GLN A 19 -17.18 -15.99 2.11
CA GLN A 19 -18.50 -15.55 2.58
C GLN A 19 -18.48 -14.64 3.85
N LYS A 20 -17.37 -14.65 4.60
CA LYS A 20 -17.17 -13.77 5.77
C LYS A 20 -16.46 -12.45 5.42
N THR A 21 -16.22 -12.21 4.13
CA THR A 21 -15.51 -11.04 3.62
C THR A 21 -16.49 -10.14 2.87
N THR A 22 -16.43 -8.84 3.11
CA THR A 22 -17.19 -7.86 2.32
C THR A 22 -16.41 -7.57 1.04
N ILE A 23 -16.93 -7.97 -0.13
CA ILE A 23 -16.30 -7.75 -1.42
C ILE A 23 -17.15 -6.81 -2.26
N ALA A 24 -16.59 -5.64 -2.61
CA ALA A 24 -17.17 -4.67 -3.49
C ALA A 24 -16.78 -4.96 -4.94
N ALA A 25 -17.79 -5.21 -5.80
CA ALA A 25 -17.61 -5.44 -7.24
C ALA A 25 -17.65 -4.09 -7.99
N GLN A 26 -16.59 -3.30 -7.85
CA GLN A 26 -16.50 -1.95 -8.43
C GLN A 26 -15.05 -1.48 -8.50
N GLY A 27 -14.80 -0.38 -9.21
CA GLY A 27 -13.48 0.26 -9.24
C GLY A 27 -13.08 0.79 -7.85
N PHE A 28 -11.79 0.76 -7.56
CA PHE A 28 -11.30 1.27 -6.27
C PHE A 28 -11.60 2.76 -6.11
N GLU A 29 -11.63 3.53 -7.20
CA GLU A 29 -12.02 4.95 -7.24
C GLU A 29 -13.46 5.19 -6.79
N GLU A 30 -14.34 4.25 -7.01
CA GLU A 30 -15.77 4.35 -6.68
C GLU A 30 -16.06 3.91 -5.23
N THR A 31 -15.08 3.32 -4.54
CA THR A 31 -15.28 2.81 -3.17
C THR A 31 -15.38 3.93 -2.16
N ASN A 32 -16.32 3.79 -1.22
CA ASN A 32 -16.46 4.66 -0.07
C ASN A 32 -15.94 3.98 1.21
N LEU A 33 -14.72 3.44 1.15
CA LEU A 33 -14.07 2.85 2.31
C LEU A 33 -13.67 3.94 3.33
N PRO A 34 -13.78 3.67 4.63
CA PRO A 34 -13.41 4.63 5.67
C PRO A 34 -11.91 4.93 5.66
N ASP A 35 -11.55 6.18 5.97
CA ASP A 35 -10.16 6.60 6.16
C ASP A 35 -9.66 6.16 7.54
N SER A 36 -8.34 5.93 7.66
CA SER A 36 -7.67 5.58 8.91
C SER A 36 -8.35 4.44 9.67
N PHE A 37 -8.76 3.40 8.94
CA PHE A 37 -9.56 2.32 9.50
C PHE A 37 -8.85 0.97 9.49
N PHE A 38 -8.13 0.65 8.41
CA PHE A 38 -7.59 -0.69 8.20
C PHE A 38 -6.22 -0.86 8.86
N ASP A 39 -5.99 -2.02 9.47
CA ASP A 39 -4.69 -2.41 10.03
C ASP A 39 -3.70 -2.79 8.93
N GLY A 40 -4.20 -3.35 7.84
CA GLY A 40 -3.39 -3.82 6.74
C GLY A 40 -4.05 -3.69 5.38
N VAL A 41 -3.23 -3.48 4.35
CA VAL A 41 -3.64 -3.50 2.95
C VAL A 41 -2.70 -4.41 2.18
N VAL A 42 -3.26 -5.38 1.45
CA VAL A 42 -2.50 -6.31 0.61
C VAL A 42 -3.14 -6.35 -0.76
N GLY A 43 -2.34 -6.32 -1.81
CA GLY A 43 -2.88 -6.40 -3.17
C GLY A 43 -1.85 -6.41 -4.27
N ASN A 44 -2.33 -6.77 -5.46
CA ASN A 44 -1.61 -6.60 -6.71
C ASN A 44 -2.32 -5.47 -7.47
N VAL A 45 -1.69 -4.29 -7.56
CA VAL A 45 -2.31 -3.13 -8.18
C VAL A 45 -2.30 -3.25 -9.70
N PRO A 46 -3.29 -2.70 -10.40
CA PRO A 46 -3.29 -2.70 -11.87
C PRO A 46 -2.11 -1.90 -12.41
N PHE A 47 -1.48 -2.41 -13.48
CA PHE A 47 -0.39 -1.74 -14.17
C PHE A 47 -0.92 -1.06 -15.42
N GLY A 48 -0.51 0.18 -15.68
CA GLY A 48 -0.91 0.87 -16.90
C GLY A 48 -0.57 2.36 -16.91
N ASP A 49 -0.54 2.92 -18.11
CA ASP A 49 -0.25 4.33 -18.35
C ASP A 49 -1.55 5.17 -18.44
N PHE A 50 -2.56 4.75 -17.69
CA PHE A 50 -3.84 5.46 -17.60
C PHE A 50 -4.09 5.94 -16.16
N LYS A 51 -5.07 6.81 -16.02
CA LYS A 51 -5.50 7.41 -14.77
C LYS A 51 -6.96 7.11 -14.55
N VAL A 52 -7.38 7.06 -13.29
CA VAL A 52 -8.77 7.05 -12.89
C VAL A 52 -9.16 8.43 -12.36
N SER A 53 -10.44 8.76 -12.40
CA SER A 53 -10.95 10.02 -11.86
C SER A 53 -11.39 9.81 -10.42
N ASP A 54 -10.70 10.47 -9.51
CA ASP A 54 -11.06 10.56 -8.10
C ASP A 54 -10.72 11.97 -7.64
N LYS A 55 -11.73 12.79 -7.36
CA LYS A 55 -11.61 14.23 -7.05
C LYS A 55 -10.57 14.53 -5.98
N ARG A 56 -10.37 13.61 -5.03
CA ARG A 56 -9.41 13.77 -3.93
C ARG A 56 -7.96 13.73 -4.43
N TYR A 57 -7.69 12.90 -5.46
CA TYR A 57 -6.34 12.61 -5.96
C TYR A 57 -6.04 13.21 -7.34
N ASP A 58 -7.04 13.70 -8.08
CA ASP A 58 -6.91 14.23 -9.46
C ASP A 58 -5.83 15.30 -9.59
N LYS A 59 -5.65 16.13 -8.54
CA LYS A 59 -4.60 17.17 -8.50
C LYS A 59 -3.18 16.64 -8.64
N HIS A 60 -2.94 15.38 -8.24
CA HIS A 60 -1.62 14.74 -8.30
C HIS A 60 -1.33 14.10 -9.65
N LYS A 61 -2.35 13.88 -10.48
CA LYS A 61 -2.25 13.27 -11.81
C LYS A 61 -1.56 11.90 -11.80
N PHE A 62 -1.73 11.14 -10.74
CA PHE A 62 -1.14 9.82 -10.58
C PHE A 62 -1.58 8.85 -11.66
N LEU A 63 -0.67 7.97 -12.11
CA LEU A 63 -1.03 6.78 -12.87
C LEU A 63 -1.78 5.80 -11.97
N ILE A 64 -2.50 4.85 -12.57
CA ILE A 64 -3.37 3.93 -11.83
C ILE A 64 -2.65 3.24 -10.66
N HIS A 65 -1.44 2.72 -10.87
CA HIS A 65 -0.67 2.06 -9.82
C HIS A 65 -0.27 3.01 -8.69
N ASP A 66 0.12 4.26 -9.01
CA ASP A 66 0.48 5.27 -8.00
C ASP A 66 -0.75 5.75 -7.21
N TYR A 67 -1.90 5.85 -7.87
CA TYR A 67 -3.17 6.16 -7.24
C TYR A 67 -3.56 5.14 -6.18
N PHE A 68 -3.34 3.83 -6.44
CA PHE A 68 -3.61 2.78 -5.47
C PHE A 68 -2.80 2.96 -4.19
N PHE A 69 -1.52 3.35 -4.28
CA PHE A 69 -0.73 3.68 -3.08
C PHE A 69 -1.33 4.86 -2.31
N ALA A 70 -1.66 5.95 -3.01
CA ALA A 70 -2.18 7.15 -2.37
C ALA A 70 -3.49 6.88 -1.63
N LYS A 71 -4.45 6.22 -2.28
CA LYS A 71 -5.74 5.89 -1.66
C LYS A 71 -5.62 4.87 -0.54
N SER A 72 -4.80 3.83 -0.72
CA SER A 72 -4.57 2.82 0.31
C SER A 72 -3.94 3.40 1.58
N LEU A 73 -2.99 4.33 1.43
CA LEU A 73 -2.41 5.05 2.57
C LEU A 73 -3.45 5.83 3.36
N ASP A 74 -4.43 6.45 2.71
CA ASP A 74 -5.49 7.16 3.40
C ASP A 74 -6.44 6.21 4.16
N LYS A 75 -6.59 4.96 3.68
CA LYS A 75 -7.45 3.94 4.30
C LYS A 75 -6.78 3.24 5.48
N LEU A 76 -5.45 3.15 5.51
CA LEU A 76 -4.70 2.62 6.64
C LEU A 76 -4.80 3.53 7.85
N ARG A 77 -4.92 2.95 9.05
CA ARG A 77 -4.70 3.68 10.31
C ARG A 77 -3.20 4.01 10.49
N PRO A 78 -2.85 4.97 11.33
CA PRO A 78 -1.47 5.17 11.77
C PRO A 78 -0.86 3.85 12.29
N GLY A 79 0.37 3.55 11.89
CA GLY A 79 1.03 2.27 12.21
C GLY A 79 0.56 1.07 11.38
N GLY A 80 -0.52 1.20 10.62
CA GLY A 80 -0.98 0.15 9.69
C GLY A 80 0.05 -0.13 8.60
N VAL A 81 0.11 -1.38 8.13
CA VAL A 81 1.10 -1.85 7.16
C VAL A 81 0.44 -2.20 5.83
N MET A 82 1.07 -1.84 4.73
CA MET A 82 0.66 -2.33 3.42
C MET A 82 1.77 -3.11 2.72
N ALA A 83 1.37 -4.11 1.92
CA ALA A 83 2.22 -4.82 1.00
C ALA A 83 1.55 -4.86 -0.38
N LEU A 84 2.06 -4.08 -1.32
CA LEU A 84 1.49 -3.98 -2.66
C LEU A 84 2.50 -4.42 -3.72
N VAL A 85 2.03 -5.25 -4.65
CA VAL A 85 2.76 -5.58 -5.89
C VAL A 85 2.45 -4.50 -6.91
N THR A 86 3.49 -3.89 -7.48
CA THR A 86 3.38 -2.82 -8.47
C THR A 86 4.40 -3.01 -9.60
N SER A 87 4.27 -2.25 -10.68
CA SER A 87 5.32 -2.24 -11.70
C SER A 87 6.59 -1.57 -11.18
N LYS A 88 7.76 -1.95 -11.71
CA LYS A 88 9.03 -1.27 -11.40
C LYS A 88 8.95 0.26 -11.58
N GLY A 89 8.04 0.74 -12.41
CA GLY A 89 7.86 2.17 -12.68
C GLY A 89 7.52 2.99 -11.43
N THR A 90 6.92 2.44 -10.39
CA THR A 90 6.70 3.16 -9.14
C THR A 90 8.03 3.56 -8.49
N MET A 91 9.01 2.64 -8.49
CA MET A 91 10.33 2.87 -7.89
C MET A 91 11.30 3.56 -8.85
N ASP A 92 11.29 3.22 -10.15
CA ASP A 92 12.34 3.59 -11.10
C ASP A 92 12.03 4.78 -12.02
N LYS A 93 10.79 5.34 -11.98
CA LYS A 93 10.49 6.51 -12.85
C LYS A 93 11.33 7.73 -12.49
N GLU A 94 11.68 8.52 -13.49
CA GLU A 94 12.47 9.75 -13.29
C GLU A 94 11.80 10.77 -12.38
N THR A 95 10.46 10.88 -12.48
CA THR A 95 9.72 11.82 -11.62
C THR A 95 9.65 11.31 -10.19
N LEU A 96 10.03 12.15 -9.24
CA LEU A 96 10.06 11.81 -7.80
C LEU A 96 8.70 11.93 -7.13
N ALA A 97 7.70 12.50 -7.80
CA ALA A 97 6.47 12.98 -7.18
C ALA A 97 5.74 11.92 -6.35
N VAL A 98 5.58 10.69 -6.88
CA VAL A 98 4.89 9.63 -6.16
C VAL A 98 5.70 9.12 -4.98
N ARG A 99 7.03 8.93 -5.16
CA ARG A 99 7.90 8.48 -4.06
C ARG A 99 7.97 9.49 -2.92
N LYS A 100 8.05 10.79 -3.23
CA LYS A 100 7.94 11.86 -2.22
C LYS A 100 6.59 11.83 -1.52
N TYR A 101 5.50 11.67 -2.27
CA TYR A 101 4.16 11.58 -1.68
C TYR A 101 4.05 10.43 -0.69
N ILE A 102 4.57 9.24 -1.06
CA ILE A 102 4.58 8.05 -0.21
C ILE A 102 5.49 8.27 1.01
N ALA A 103 6.74 8.73 0.81
CA ALA A 103 7.72 8.91 1.88
C ALA A 103 7.27 9.87 2.98
N GLN A 104 6.53 10.91 2.61
CA GLN A 104 5.96 11.85 3.57
C GLN A 104 4.86 11.23 4.45
N ARG A 105 4.23 10.14 4.01
CA ARG A 105 3.07 9.50 4.65
C ARG A 105 3.35 8.12 5.22
N ALA A 106 4.38 7.48 4.73
CA ALA A 106 4.74 6.12 5.12
C ALA A 106 6.25 5.93 5.18
N GLU A 107 6.66 4.97 5.96
CA GLU A 107 8.03 4.47 6.00
C GLU A 107 8.15 3.25 5.09
N LEU A 108 9.21 3.19 4.29
CA LEU A 108 9.53 2.01 3.51
C LEU A 108 10.22 1.00 4.42
N LEU A 109 9.53 -0.08 4.76
CA LEU A 109 10.09 -1.18 5.54
C LEU A 109 10.98 -2.07 4.67
N GLY A 110 10.64 -2.20 3.40
CA GLY A 110 11.41 -2.94 2.42
C GLY A 110 10.74 -2.96 1.05
N ALA A 111 11.54 -3.29 0.04
CA ALA A 111 11.04 -3.55 -1.30
C ALA A 111 11.73 -4.78 -1.89
N ILE A 112 11.00 -5.59 -2.67
CA ILE A 112 11.52 -6.80 -3.30
C ILE A 112 11.27 -6.69 -4.80
N ARG A 113 12.31 -6.80 -5.62
CA ARG A 113 12.20 -6.80 -7.08
C ARG A 113 12.06 -8.21 -7.61
N LEU A 114 10.98 -8.47 -8.33
CA LEU A 114 10.65 -9.76 -8.91
C LEU A 114 11.18 -9.88 -10.34
N PRO A 115 11.60 -11.08 -10.76
CA PRO A 115 11.98 -11.35 -12.14
C PRO A 115 10.83 -11.07 -13.13
N ASN A 116 11.19 -10.72 -14.36
CA ASN A 116 10.22 -10.34 -15.39
C ASN A 116 9.22 -11.43 -15.80
N ASN A 117 9.56 -12.70 -15.52
CA ASN A 117 8.72 -13.86 -15.85
C ASN A 117 7.76 -14.28 -14.72
N THR A 118 7.78 -13.60 -13.57
CA THR A 118 6.99 -13.96 -12.38
C THR A 118 5.51 -14.15 -12.69
N PHE A 119 4.92 -13.29 -13.51
CA PHE A 119 3.51 -13.34 -13.86
C PHE A 119 3.24 -13.89 -15.28
N LYS A 120 4.27 -14.40 -15.99
CA LYS A 120 4.12 -14.90 -17.36
C LYS A 120 3.11 -16.04 -17.46
N GLY A 121 3.13 -16.96 -16.51
CA GLY A 121 2.22 -18.12 -16.50
C GLY A 121 0.76 -17.74 -16.27
N ASN A 122 0.48 -16.69 -15.53
CA ASN A 122 -0.87 -16.28 -15.12
C ASN A 122 -1.42 -15.13 -15.97
N ALA A 123 -0.59 -14.15 -16.32
CA ALA A 123 -1.01 -12.94 -17.04
C ALA A 123 -0.50 -12.88 -18.49
N GLY A 124 0.35 -13.82 -18.92
CA GLY A 124 0.89 -13.87 -20.28
C GLY A 124 1.87 -12.74 -20.62
N THR A 125 2.28 -11.94 -19.64
CA THR A 125 3.18 -10.78 -19.82
C THR A 125 4.48 -10.97 -19.08
N GLU A 126 5.57 -10.47 -19.69
CA GLU A 126 6.87 -10.35 -19.05
C GLU A 126 7.04 -8.91 -18.55
N VAL A 127 6.95 -8.71 -17.26
CA VAL A 127 7.05 -7.39 -16.64
C VAL A 127 7.79 -7.48 -15.31
N VAL A 128 8.76 -6.60 -15.11
CA VAL A 128 9.44 -6.46 -13.83
C VAL A 128 8.49 -5.78 -12.86
N SER A 129 8.30 -6.39 -11.71
CA SER A 129 7.41 -5.92 -10.67
C SER A 129 8.16 -5.80 -9.34
N ASP A 130 7.71 -4.91 -8.51
CA ASP A 130 8.25 -4.70 -7.18
C ASP A 130 7.15 -4.96 -6.13
N ILE A 131 7.49 -5.58 -5.02
CA ILE A 131 6.66 -5.64 -3.82
C ILE A 131 7.16 -4.53 -2.90
N LEU A 132 6.30 -3.57 -2.56
CA LEU A 132 6.62 -2.51 -1.61
C LEU A 132 5.91 -2.78 -0.29
N ILE A 133 6.68 -2.79 0.80
CA ILE A 133 6.18 -2.97 2.16
C ILE A 133 6.36 -1.66 2.89
N LEU A 134 5.24 -1.05 3.29
CA LEU A 134 5.19 0.30 3.83
C LEU A 134 4.40 0.32 5.14
N GLN A 135 4.86 1.10 6.11
CA GLN A 135 4.10 1.41 7.32
C GLN A 135 3.62 2.85 7.30
N LYS A 136 2.33 3.06 7.53
CA LYS A 136 1.76 4.41 7.59
C LYS A 136 2.25 5.17 8.82
N ARG A 137 2.72 6.40 8.62
CA ARG A 137 3.08 7.33 9.70
C ARG A 137 1.84 7.86 10.41
N ASP A 138 2.00 8.32 11.63
CA ASP A 138 0.96 8.98 12.43
C ASP A 138 0.63 10.38 11.89
N ARG A 139 1.59 11.01 11.24
CA ARG A 139 1.48 12.37 10.67
C ARG A 139 2.25 12.50 9.37
N LEU A 140 1.94 13.56 8.64
CA LEU A 140 2.70 13.97 7.46
C LEU A 140 4.04 14.55 7.91
N ILE A 141 5.14 14.00 7.38
CA ILE A 141 6.51 14.46 7.66
C ILE A 141 7.13 14.93 6.36
N ASP A 142 7.74 16.12 6.39
CA ASP A 142 8.52 16.61 5.25
C ASP A 142 9.92 15.98 5.27
N ILE A 143 10.00 14.81 4.64
CA ILE A 143 11.22 13.98 4.57
C ILE A 143 11.43 13.50 3.14
N GLU A 144 12.68 13.36 2.76
CA GLU A 144 13.11 12.87 1.45
C GLU A 144 14.24 11.84 1.64
N PRO A 145 13.93 10.60 2.06
CA PRO A 145 14.91 9.54 2.22
C PRO A 145 15.50 9.10 0.87
N ASP A 146 16.65 8.44 0.90
CA ASP A 146 17.42 8.04 -0.29
C ASP A 146 16.60 7.27 -1.32
N TRP A 147 15.70 6.39 -0.88
CA TRP A 147 14.86 5.59 -1.78
C TRP A 147 13.87 6.42 -2.62
N VAL A 148 13.71 7.71 -2.35
CA VAL A 148 12.97 8.63 -3.23
C VAL A 148 13.72 8.86 -4.54
N HIS A 149 15.04 8.71 -4.54
CA HIS A 149 15.93 8.99 -5.65
C HIS A 149 16.30 7.72 -6.44
N LEU A 150 16.88 7.95 -7.61
CA LEU A 150 17.50 6.91 -8.43
C LEU A 150 19.01 6.97 -8.24
N ASP A 151 19.65 5.84 -8.41
CA ASP A 151 21.09 5.68 -8.42
C ASP A 151 21.49 4.70 -9.55
N THR A 152 22.77 4.43 -9.69
CA THR A 152 23.31 3.56 -10.71
C THR A 152 24.13 2.45 -10.05
N ASP A 153 23.86 1.20 -10.41
CA ASP A 153 24.61 0.07 -9.91
C ASP A 153 26.02 -0.01 -10.51
N GLU A 154 26.82 -0.98 -10.06
CA GLU A 154 28.18 -1.22 -10.53
C GLU A 154 28.27 -1.56 -12.04
N ASN A 155 27.16 -2.01 -12.65
CA ASN A 155 27.06 -2.35 -14.07
C ASN A 155 26.55 -1.17 -14.92
N GLY A 156 26.34 0.00 -14.32
CA GLY A 156 25.84 1.18 -15.00
C GLY A 156 24.33 1.17 -15.24
N ILE A 157 23.57 0.31 -14.56
CA ILE A 157 22.12 0.22 -14.68
C ILE A 157 21.47 1.18 -13.68
N LYS A 158 20.68 2.14 -14.21
CA LYS A 158 19.94 3.10 -13.41
C LYS A 158 18.68 2.47 -12.85
N MET A 159 18.50 2.54 -11.54
CA MET A 159 17.32 2.05 -10.82
C MET A 159 17.14 2.82 -9.52
N ASN A 160 16.13 2.45 -8.73
CA ASN A 160 15.93 3.06 -7.41
C ASN A 160 17.14 2.82 -6.49
N SER A 161 17.54 3.86 -5.74
CA SER A 161 18.69 3.79 -4.82
C SER A 161 18.54 2.68 -3.77
N TYR A 162 17.30 2.34 -3.36
CA TYR A 162 17.05 1.22 -2.46
C TYR A 162 17.62 -0.09 -3.01
N PHE A 163 17.37 -0.39 -4.27
CA PHE A 163 17.86 -1.63 -4.88
C PHE A 163 19.36 -1.62 -5.18
N VAL A 164 19.96 -0.43 -5.37
CA VAL A 164 21.42 -0.29 -5.46
C VAL A 164 22.09 -0.56 -4.12
N GLN A 165 21.48 -0.12 -3.03
CA GLN A 165 21.95 -0.32 -1.65
C GLN A 165 21.66 -1.73 -1.11
N HIS A 166 20.59 -2.37 -1.62
CA HIS A 166 20.10 -3.69 -1.20
C HIS A 166 19.96 -4.65 -2.40
N PRO A 167 21.08 -5.04 -3.04
CA PRO A 167 21.02 -5.93 -4.20
C PRO A 167 20.45 -7.32 -3.86
N GLU A 168 20.53 -7.77 -2.61
CA GLU A 168 19.92 -9.01 -2.11
C GLU A 168 18.39 -9.01 -2.22
N MET A 169 17.77 -7.84 -2.36
CA MET A 169 16.33 -7.69 -2.53
C MET A 169 15.88 -7.79 -4.01
N ILE A 170 16.81 -8.05 -4.94
CA ILE A 170 16.55 -8.27 -6.36
C ILE A 170 16.60 -9.78 -6.63
N LEU A 171 15.46 -10.39 -6.97
CA LEU A 171 15.36 -11.85 -7.14
C LEU A 171 15.72 -12.33 -8.55
N GLY A 172 16.67 -11.66 -9.18
CA GLY A 172 17.17 -11.99 -10.51
C GLY A 172 18.35 -11.11 -10.88
N GLU A 173 18.83 -11.22 -12.11
CA GLU A 173 19.93 -10.44 -12.64
C GLU A 173 19.40 -9.22 -13.40
N MET A 174 19.83 -8.01 -13.01
CA MET A 174 19.51 -6.80 -13.75
C MET A 174 20.31 -6.73 -15.04
N LYS A 175 19.62 -6.55 -16.17
CA LYS A 175 20.21 -6.47 -17.51
C LYS A 175 19.57 -5.36 -18.33
N MET A 176 20.38 -4.78 -19.22
CA MET A 176 19.86 -3.91 -20.27
C MET A 176 19.49 -4.75 -21.50
N VAL A 177 18.24 -4.62 -21.93
CA VAL A 177 17.72 -5.33 -23.11
C VAL A 177 17.15 -4.35 -24.12
N SER A 178 17.08 -4.76 -25.39
CA SER A 178 16.45 -3.96 -26.43
C SER A 178 14.93 -4.07 -26.30
N GLY A 179 14.27 -3.00 -25.88
CA GLY A 179 12.83 -2.87 -25.78
C GLY A 179 12.24 -2.14 -26.97
N ARG A 180 10.91 -1.92 -26.93
CA ARG A 180 10.16 -1.25 -28.02
C ARG A 180 10.61 0.20 -28.24
N PHE A 181 11.09 0.87 -27.23
CA PHE A 181 11.43 2.31 -27.26
C PHE A 181 12.93 2.57 -27.03
N GLY A 182 13.77 1.54 -27.12
CA GLY A 182 15.21 1.62 -26.89
C GLY A 182 15.70 0.61 -25.86
N MET A 183 16.89 0.85 -25.31
CA MET A 183 17.42 -0.01 -24.23
C MET A 183 16.65 0.24 -22.94
N GLU A 184 16.21 -0.85 -22.31
CA GLU A 184 15.50 -0.79 -21.03
C GLU A 184 16.06 -1.80 -20.03
N ALA A 185 16.03 -1.44 -18.76
CA ALA A 185 16.45 -2.32 -17.68
C ALA A 185 15.37 -3.37 -17.40
N THR A 186 15.77 -4.63 -17.31
CA THR A 186 14.91 -5.75 -16.92
C THR A 186 15.56 -6.58 -15.83
N CYS A 187 14.78 -7.35 -15.10
CA CYS A 187 15.25 -8.33 -14.12
C CYS A 187 15.04 -9.73 -14.69
N VAL A 188 16.11 -10.42 -15.05
CA VAL A 188 16.06 -11.76 -15.64
C VAL A 188 16.13 -12.79 -14.50
N PRO A 189 15.28 -13.83 -14.48
CA PRO A 189 15.35 -14.85 -13.44
C PRO A 189 16.72 -15.58 -13.47
N TYR A 190 17.22 -15.94 -12.30
CA TYR A 190 18.39 -16.84 -12.24
C TYR A 190 18.02 -18.22 -12.77
N GLU A 191 18.99 -18.88 -13.40
CA GLU A 191 18.79 -20.23 -13.94
C GLU A 191 18.50 -21.22 -12.81
N ASN A 192 17.41 -21.99 -12.96
CA ASN A 192 16.93 -22.99 -11.98
C ASN A 192 16.64 -22.45 -10.57
N ALA A 193 16.40 -21.16 -10.41
CA ALA A 193 16.04 -20.60 -9.13
C ALA A 193 14.59 -20.97 -8.73
N ASP A 194 14.40 -21.26 -7.46
CA ASP A 194 13.09 -21.37 -6.84
C ASP A 194 12.66 -20.00 -6.32
N LEU A 195 11.68 -19.39 -7.00
CA LEU A 195 11.19 -18.07 -6.64
C LEU A 195 10.58 -18.04 -5.21
N ALA A 196 9.94 -19.13 -4.77
CA ALA A 196 9.36 -19.19 -3.44
C ALA A 196 10.46 -19.12 -2.37
N ALA A 197 11.53 -19.91 -2.53
CA ALA A 197 12.67 -19.87 -1.62
C ALA A 197 13.37 -18.50 -1.62
N GLN A 198 13.52 -17.88 -2.80
CA GLN A 198 14.07 -16.52 -2.89
C GLN A 198 13.20 -15.48 -2.19
N LEU A 199 11.87 -15.59 -2.29
CA LEU A 199 10.94 -14.71 -1.58
C LEU A 199 11.03 -14.88 -0.07
N ASP A 200 11.11 -16.12 0.43
CA ASP A 200 11.27 -16.40 1.85
C ASP A 200 12.57 -15.76 2.39
N GLU A 201 13.66 -15.87 1.65
CA GLU A 201 14.94 -15.25 1.99
C GLU A 201 14.84 -13.71 1.97
N ALA A 202 14.24 -13.13 0.92
CA ALA A 202 14.07 -11.68 0.81
C ALA A 202 13.19 -11.12 1.94
N VAL A 203 12.13 -11.83 2.32
CA VAL A 203 11.29 -11.43 3.45
C VAL A 203 12.06 -11.46 4.76
N ALA A 204 12.93 -12.46 4.97
CA ALA A 204 13.80 -12.53 6.16
C ALA A 204 14.85 -11.40 6.18
N ASN A 205 15.20 -10.84 5.03
CA ASN A 205 16.17 -9.75 4.86
C ASN A 205 15.51 -8.35 4.85
N ILE A 206 14.22 -8.23 5.18
CA ILE A 206 13.59 -6.92 5.32
C ILE A 206 14.21 -6.19 6.51
N HIS A 207 14.77 -5.00 6.26
CA HIS A 207 15.53 -4.23 7.25
C HIS A 207 14.71 -3.23 8.03
N GLY A 208 13.50 -2.88 7.55
CA GLY A 208 12.63 -1.93 8.21
C GLY A 208 12.04 -2.50 9.50
N GLU A 209 12.07 -1.70 10.55
CA GLU A 209 11.46 -2.03 11.82
C GLU A 209 10.06 -1.41 11.91
N ILE A 210 9.10 -2.16 12.45
CA ILE A 210 7.76 -1.65 12.72
C ILE A 210 7.86 -0.68 13.88
N THR A 211 7.46 0.57 13.65
CA THR A 211 7.32 1.56 14.71
C THR A 211 5.98 1.33 15.41
N GLU A 212 6.02 1.08 16.70
CA GLU A 212 4.82 1.12 17.53
C GLU A 212 4.48 2.59 17.79
N TYR A 213 3.32 3.01 17.29
CA TYR A 213 2.77 4.31 17.64
C TYR A 213 1.96 4.10 18.92
N GLU A 214 2.45 4.66 20.02
CA GLU A 214 1.68 4.73 21.26
C GLU A 214 0.36 5.48 20.93
N THR A 215 -0.73 4.77 20.96
CA THR A 215 -2.02 5.41 21.14
C THR A 215 -2.01 5.96 22.56
N GLU A 216 -2.36 7.22 22.76
CA GLU A 216 -2.42 7.87 24.08
C GLU A 216 -3.41 7.19 25.06
N GLU A 217 -3.76 5.93 24.84
CA GLU A 217 -4.81 5.15 25.54
C GLU A 217 -4.28 4.03 26.44
N GLU A 218 -3.01 4.02 26.82
CA GLU A 218 -2.55 3.16 27.92
C GLU A 218 -2.52 3.87 29.28
N LEU A 219 -3.45 4.80 29.51
CA LEU A 219 -3.85 5.18 30.87
C LEU A 219 -5.03 4.29 31.24
N GLU A 220 -4.88 3.52 32.31
CA GLU A 220 -5.83 2.59 32.92
C GLU A 220 -7.26 3.17 33.14
N GLU A 221 -7.98 3.47 32.09
CA GLU A 221 -9.44 3.53 32.09
C GLU A 221 -9.94 2.26 31.44
N GLU A 222 -10.91 1.59 32.07
CA GLU A 222 -11.59 0.42 31.47
C GLU A 222 -11.91 0.74 30.03
N ASP A 223 -11.29 0.03 29.09
CA ASP A 223 -11.47 0.26 27.64
C ASP A 223 -12.93 -0.03 27.23
N ASN A 224 -13.79 0.95 27.43
CA ASN A 224 -15.19 0.93 27.02
C ASN A 224 -15.39 1.20 25.53
N SER A 225 -14.30 1.22 24.74
CA SER A 225 -14.36 1.43 23.30
C SER A 225 -14.85 0.18 22.58
N ILE A 226 -15.55 0.38 21.48
CA ILE A 226 -16.04 -0.68 20.60
C ILE A 226 -15.37 -0.58 19.22
N PRO A 227 -15.31 -1.67 18.44
CA PRO A 227 -14.84 -1.61 17.06
C PRO A 227 -15.64 -0.58 16.25
N ALA A 228 -14.93 0.21 15.43
CA ALA A 228 -15.58 1.23 14.64
C ALA A 228 -16.49 0.62 13.56
N ASP A 229 -17.71 1.17 13.44
CA ASP A 229 -18.58 0.91 12.31
C ASP A 229 -17.96 1.58 11.05
N PRO A 230 -17.70 0.84 9.97
CA PRO A 230 -17.08 1.39 8.77
C PRO A 230 -17.95 2.44 8.05
N THR A 231 -19.25 2.47 8.32
CA THR A 231 -20.18 3.47 7.75
C THR A 231 -20.11 4.83 8.45
N VAL A 232 -19.60 4.89 9.67
CA VAL A 232 -19.40 6.12 10.42
C VAL A 232 -18.14 6.81 9.92
N ARG A 233 -18.19 8.10 9.67
CA ARG A 233 -17.04 8.88 9.22
C ARG A 233 -15.97 8.96 10.34
N ASN A 234 -14.69 8.83 10.00
CA ASN A 234 -13.61 9.03 10.97
C ASN A 234 -13.66 10.47 11.55
N PHE A 235 -13.35 10.62 12.82
CA PHE A 235 -13.44 11.87 13.57
C PHE A 235 -14.86 12.47 13.58
N SER A 236 -15.88 11.61 13.75
CA SER A 236 -17.27 12.04 13.89
C SER A 236 -17.99 11.28 15.00
N TYR A 237 -19.11 11.82 15.40
CA TYR A 237 -19.98 11.23 16.42
C TYR A 237 -21.04 10.33 15.80
N THR A 238 -21.42 9.29 16.51
CA THR A 238 -22.54 8.41 16.18
C THR A 238 -23.26 7.96 17.44
N VAL A 239 -24.46 7.38 17.31
CA VAL A 239 -25.21 6.80 18.41
C VAL A 239 -25.28 5.29 18.22
N VAL A 240 -24.88 4.54 19.24
CA VAL A 240 -24.99 3.07 19.32
C VAL A 240 -25.61 2.72 20.66
N ASP A 241 -26.69 1.96 20.66
CA ASP A 241 -27.42 1.53 21.89
C ASP A 241 -27.72 2.70 22.87
N ASP A 242 -28.24 3.80 22.32
CA ASP A 242 -28.59 5.04 23.04
C ASP A 242 -27.41 5.78 23.71
N LYS A 243 -26.18 5.41 23.38
CA LYS A 243 -24.98 6.11 23.82
C LYS A 243 -24.30 6.81 22.64
N ILE A 244 -23.71 7.98 22.92
CA ILE A 244 -22.94 8.72 21.93
C ILE A 244 -21.51 8.21 21.94
N TYR A 245 -21.01 7.88 20.76
CA TYR A 245 -19.63 7.46 20.54
C TYR A 245 -18.91 8.43 19.59
N TYR A 246 -17.66 8.67 19.85
CA TYR A 246 -16.76 9.37 18.95
C TYR A 246 -15.85 8.36 18.25
N ARG A 247 -15.85 8.39 16.93
CA ARG A 247 -14.99 7.51 16.14
C ARG A 247 -13.63 8.15 15.93
N GLU A 248 -12.59 7.42 16.34
CA GLU A 248 -11.20 7.70 16.01
C GLU A 248 -10.54 6.42 15.48
N ASN A 249 -10.12 6.47 14.22
CA ASN A 249 -9.49 5.35 13.53
C ASN A 249 -10.37 4.07 13.52
N SER A 250 -9.87 2.96 14.06
CA SER A 250 -10.55 1.66 14.08
C SER A 250 -11.45 1.44 15.30
N ARG A 251 -11.60 2.43 16.19
CA ARG A 251 -12.37 2.31 17.42
C ARG A 251 -13.38 3.47 17.59
N MET A 252 -14.39 3.22 18.41
CA MET A 252 -15.35 4.23 18.83
C MET A 252 -15.41 4.25 20.35
N THR A 253 -15.17 5.43 20.92
CA THR A 253 -15.13 5.64 22.38
C THR A 253 -16.44 6.29 22.84
N PRO A 254 -17.07 5.82 23.93
CA PRO A 254 -18.28 6.45 24.46
C PRO A 254 -17.95 7.86 24.97
N VAL A 255 -18.84 8.81 24.68
CA VAL A 255 -18.69 10.21 25.08
C VAL A 255 -19.72 10.52 26.16
N GLU A 256 -19.25 10.96 27.31
CA GLU A 256 -20.14 11.48 28.35
C GLU A 256 -20.59 12.90 28.01
N VAL A 257 -21.86 13.07 27.84
CA VAL A 257 -22.48 14.40 27.67
C VAL A 257 -22.72 15.01 29.05
N SER A 258 -21.91 16.01 29.40
CA SER A 258 -22.19 16.76 30.65
C SER A 258 -23.50 17.54 30.52
N ALA A 259 -24.37 17.43 31.49
CA ALA A 259 -25.68 18.14 31.55
C ALA A 259 -25.56 19.67 31.66
N THR A 260 -24.35 20.22 31.57
CA THR A 260 -24.05 21.66 31.73
C THR A 260 -23.80 22.40 30.42
N ALA A 261 -23.96 21.79 29.25
CA ALA A 261 -23.93 22.49 27.98
C ALA A 261 -25.29 23.16 27.76
N GLU A 262 -25.47 24.37 28.27
CA GLU A 262 -26.55 25.24 27.82
C GLU A 262 -26.29 25.62 26.36
N ASN A 263 -27.25 25.17 25.47
CA ASN A 263 -27.48 25.54 24.06
C ASN A 263 -26.41 25.24 23.04
#